data_91421e6d4f6d0de1f15c1367970aca11
#
_entry.id   91421e6d4f6d0de1f15c1367970aca11
#
_cell.length_a   1.000
_cell.length_b   1.000
_cell.length_c   1.000
_cell.angle_alpha   90.00
_cell.angle_beta   90.00
_cell.angle_gamma   90.00
#
_symmetry.space_group_name_H-M   'P 1'
#
loop_
_entity.id
_entity.type
_entity.pdbx_description
1 polymer ?
#
loop_
_entity_poly.entity_id
_entity_poly.type
_entity_poly.pdbx_seq_one_letter_code
_entity_poly.pdbx_strand_id
1 'polypeptide(L)'
;SFVDISKMKPLKIVVNAGNGCANICFENLKKYLPFHFTEQYMKPNATFPHGVPNPMLEECRRPLINQVLLDGADMGVAWDGDFDRCFFIDHKGNFVEGYYMVALLSRYFLNRYKGETIIHDPRVYWCVQKVCKELGGISVESKGGHAFMKETMRKVGGIYGAENSAHHFFRDFSYCDSGMIPWLIVAQIISETNESLYELVSDLEKEFPCSGEINLPASHVDRVMQAVEKEYAKDAKEIQHIDGLGMDFGEWRFNLRASNTEPLIRFNMETRGDKLLLEEKKKAIMEFIKNQN
;
A
#
# COMPACT_ATOMS: atom_id res chain seq x y z
N SER A 1 -8.43 -2.65 21.68
CA SER A 1 -7.01 -2.73 21.28
C SER A 1 -6.91 -3.40 19.92
N PHE A 2 -6.09 -2.89 19.03
CA PHE A 2 -5.85 -3.48 17.69
C PHE A 2 -4.92 -4.69 17.75
N VAL A 3 -4.08 -4.76 18.78
CA VAL A 3 -3.07 -5.80 18.95
C VAL A 3 -3.06 -6.33 20.38
N ASP A 4 -2.56 -7.55 20.53
CA ASP A 4 -2.31 -8.21 21.81
C ASP A 4 -0.78 -8.30 22.03
N ILE A 5 -0.25 -7.42 22.85
CA ILE A 5 1.18 -7.33 23.12
C ILE A 5 1.73 -8.63 23.72
N SER A 6 0.91 -9.38 24.48
CA SER A 6 1.35 -10.65 25.10
C SER A 6 1.72 -11.73 24.07
N LYS A 7 1.28 -11.58 22.82
CA LYS A 7 1.58 -12.48 21.70
C LYS A 7 2.79 -12.05 20.88
N MET A 8 3.34 -10.87 21.18
CA MET A 8 4.48 -10.32 20.42
C MET A 8 5.81 -10.89 20.91
N LYS A 9 6.66 -11.30 19.98
CA LYS A 9 8.03 -11.75 20.21
C LYS A 9 9.00 -10.59 20.10
N PRO A 10 10.21 -10.66 20.69
CA PRO A 10 11.22 -9.66 20.52
C PRO A 10 11.74 -9.65 19.08
N LEU A 11 11.22 -8.73 18.27
CA LEU A 11 11.66 -8.48 16.89
C LEU A 11 12.69 -7.34 16.86
N LYS A 12 13.58 -7.38 15.89
CA LYS A 12 14.46 -6.26 15.54
C LYS A 12 13.80 -5.42 14.46
N ILE A 13 13.48 -4.18 14.73
CA ILE A 13 12.76 -3.30 13.82
C ILE A 13 13.53 -2.00 13.60
N VAL A 14 13.82 -1.67 12.36
CA VAL A 14 14.34 -0.34 12.01
C VAL A 14 13.16 0.58 11.74
N VAL A 15 13.15 1.75 12.38
CA VAL A 15 12.09 2.74 12.20
C VAL A 15 12.65 4.05 11.66
N ASN A 16 11.94 4.68 10.73
CA ASN A 16 12.37 5.93 10.10
C ASN A 16 11.20 6.92 10.03
N ALA A 17 11.30 8.02 10.78
CA ALA A 17 10.31 9.09 10.79
C ALA A 17 10.57 10.18 9.74
N GLY A 18 11.69 10.13 9.00
CA GLY A 18 12.04 11.16 8.01
C GLY A 18 12.08 12.59 8.55
N ASN A 19 12.32 12.77 9.85
CA ASN A 19 12.19 14.04 10.56
C ASN A 19 10.75 14.61 10.62
N GLY A 20 9.75 13.75 10.35
CA GLY A 20 8.33 14.05 10.52
C GLY A 20 7.84 13.89 11.97
N CYS A 21 6.52 13.78 12.14
CA CYS A 21 5.86 13.81 13.45
C CYS A 21 5.67 12.43 14.11
N ALA A 22 6.06 11.32 13.46
CA ALA A 22 5.84 9.95 13.97
C ALA A 22 6.40 9.71 15.37
N ASN A 23 7.51 10.35 15.70
CA ASN A 23 8.15 10.23 17.00
C ASN A 23 7.24 10.60 18.18
N ILE A 24 6.29 11.51 17.98
CA ILE A 24 5.37 11.96 19.04
C ILE A 24 4.57 10.79 19.60
N CYS A 25 4.08 9.90 18.73
CA CYS A 25 3.37 8.69 19.14
C CYS A 25 4.33 7.54 19.46
N PHE A 26 5.37 7.35 18.64
CA PHE A 26 6.30 6.23 18.74
C PHE A 26 6.99 6.17 20.11
N GLU A 27 7.50 7.28 20.64
CA GLU A 27 8.15 7.36 21.95
C GLU A 27 7.27 6.87 23.11
N ASN A 28 5.96 7.04 22.98
CA ASN A 28 5.03 6.56 23.99
C ASN A 28 4.67 5.09 23.82
N LEU A 29 4.62 4.60 22.57
CA LEU A 29 4.29 3.20 22.27
C LEU A 29 5.45 2.25 22.55
N LYS A 30 6.69 2.60 22.16
CA LYS A 30 7.86 1.71 22.24
C LYS A 30 8.14 1.18 23.64
N LYS A 31 7.75 1.90 24.69
CA LYS A 31 7.97 1.52 26.11
C LYS A 31 7.20 0.25 26.51
N TYR A 32 6.15 -0.09 25.79
CA TYR A 32 5.27 -1.23 26.06
C TYR A 32 5.52 -2.41 25.14
N LEU A 33 6.44 -2.28 24.18
CA LEU A 33 6.67 -3.27 23.14
C LEU A 33 7.94 -4.07 23.42
N PRO A 34 7.96 -5.38 23.19
CA PRO A 34 9.11 -6.23 23.45
C PRO A 34 10.19 -6.15 22.34
N PHE A 35 10.18 -5.12 21.50
CA PHE A 35 11.00 -5.02 20.31
C PHE A 35 12.33 -4.31 20.56
N HIS A 36 13.33 -4.63 19.73
CA HIS A 36 14.61 -3.92 19.66
C HIS A 36 14.55 -2.95 18.46
N PHE A 37 14.64 -1.66 18.74
CA PHE A 37 14.52 -0.62 17.73
C PHE A 37 15.87 -0.01 17.34
N THR A 38 16.12 0.10 16.02
CA THR A 38 17.09 1.05 15.47
C THR A 38 16.32 2.23 14.90
N GLU A 39 16.61 3.42 15.38
CA GLU A 39 15.84 4.64 15.12
C GLU A 39 16.57 5.56 14.15
N GLN A 40 15.91 5.98 13.06
CA GLN A 40 16.44 6.90 12.07
C GLN A 40 15.54 8.14 11.95
N TYR A 41 16.17 9.31 11.94
CA TYR A 41 15.52 10.61 11.67
C TYR A 41 14.29 10.88 12.53
N MET A 42 14.28 10.40 13.79
CA MET A 42 13.13 10.48 14.69
C MET A 42 12.87 11.89 15.23
N LYS A 43 13.88 12.77 15.25
CA LYS A 43 13.68 14.14 15.74
C LYS A 43 12.93 14.98 14.72
N PRO A 44 11.71 15.50 15.05
CA PRO A 44 10.96 16.37 14.17
C PRO A 44 11.76 17.60 13.74
N ASN A 45 11.76 17.90 12.45
CA ASN A 45 12.43 19.07 11.90
C ASN A 45 11.75 19.55 10.63
N ALA A 46 11.09 20.71 10.70
CA ALA A 46 10.32 21.28 9.60
C ALA A 46 11.17 21.69 8.37
N THR A 47 12.51 21.70 8.49
CA THR A 47 13.40 21.94 7.34
C THR A 47 13.67 20.67 6.53
N PHE A 48 13.28 19.50 7.03
CA PHE A 48 13.49 18.18 6.42
C PHE A 48 14.92 18.01 5.85
N PRO A 49 15.96 17.98 6.71
CA PRO A 49 17.36 17.97 6.25
C PRO A 49 17.73 16.73 5.42
N HIS A 50 16.92 15.68 5.44
CA HIS A 50 17.06 14.46 4.64
C HIS A 50 16.03 14.36 3.49
N GLY A 51 15.43 15.50 3.12
CA GLY A 51 14.32 15.57 2.15
C GLY A 51 12.95 15.40 2.81
N VAL A 52 11.90 15.88 2.13
CA VAL A 52 10.52 15.69 2.58
C VAL A 52 10.22 14.18 2.59
N PRO A 53 9.79 13.62 3.73
CA PRO A 53 9.62 12.17 3.85
C PRO A 53 8.44 11.68 2.98
N ASN A 54 8.79 10.98 1.93
CA ASN A 54 7.84 10.28 1.06
C ASN A 54 8.41 8.88 0.73
N PRO A 55 8.17 7.86 1.56
CA PRO A 55 8.73 6.52 1.33
C PRO A 55 8.23 5.80 0.08
N MET A 56 7.28 6.35 -0.67
CA MET A 56 6.98 5.88 -2.03
C MET A 56 8.13 6.13 -3.00
N LEU A 57 8.98 7.13 -2.73
CA LEU A 57 10.18 7.42 -3.51
C LEU A 57 11.35 6.56 -3.02
N GLU A 58 12.10 5.98 -3.95
CA GLU A 58 13.21 5.09 -3.63
C GLU A 58 14.30 5.77 -2.79
N GLU A 59 14.65 7.00 -3.14
CA GLU A 59 15.65 7.78 -2.42
C GLU A 59 15.30 8.02 -0.95
N CYS A 60 13.98 8.16 -0.62
CA CYS A 60 13.54 8.37 0.75
C CYS A 60 13.59 7.09 1.59
N ARG A 61 13.45 5.91 0.98
CA ARG A 61 13.49 4.61 1.69
C ARG A 61 14.88 3.96 1.71
N ARG A 62 15.81 4.41 0.87
CA ARG A 62 17.16 3.83 0.78
C ARG A 62 17.92 3.79 2.13
N PRO A 63 17.91 4.84 2.99
CA PRO A 63 18.54 4.77 4.29
C PRO A 63 17.94 3.66 5.19
N LEU A 64 16.62 3.49 5.15
CA LEU A 64 15.94 2.43 5.89
C LEU A 64 16.33 1.04 5.38
N ILE A 65 16.34 0.83 4.07
CA ILE A 65 16.74 -0.45 3.45
C ILE A 65 18.16 -0.82 3.87
N ASN A 66 19.10 0.12 3.77
CA ASN A 66 20.50 -0.13 4.14
C ASN A 66 20.63 -0.53 5.62
N GLN A 67 19.87 0.11 6.51
CA GLN A 67 19.93 -0.18 7.93
C GLN A 67 19.29 -1.52 8.26
N VAL A 68 18.16 -1.88 7.61
CA VAL A 68 17.54 -3.20 7.78
C VAL A 68 18.52 -4.32 7.47
N LEU A 69 19.24 -4.18 6.34
CA LEU A 69 20.25 -5.16 5.92
C LEU A 69 21.46 -5.19 6.86
N LEU A 70 21.94 -4.02 7.31
CA LEU A 70 23.09 -3.89 8.20
C LEU A 70 22.83 -4.55 9.56
N ASP A 71 21.66 -4.32 10.14
CA ASP A 71 21.28 -4.82 11.46
C ASP A 71 20.79 -6.27 11.44
N GLY A 72 20.50 -6.84 10.24
CA GLY A 72 19.77 -8.08 10.11
C GLY A 72 18.43 -7.99 10.81
N ALA A 73 17.70 -6.89 10.56
CA ALA A 73 16.41 -6.62 11.19
C ALA A 73 15.31 -7.48 10.56
N ASP A 74 14.26 -7.79 11.34
CA ASP A 74 13.10 -8.55 10.88
C ASP A 74 12.25 -7.75 9.90
N MET A 75 12.18 -6.43 10.09
CA MET A 75 11.52 -5.50 9.17
C MET A 75 11.99 -4.05 9.37
N GLY A 76 11.74 -3.22 8.34
CA GLY A 76 11.83 -1.77 8.40
C GLY A 76 10.45 -1.13 8.30
N VAL A 77 10.24 -0.04 9.04
CA VAL A 77 9.02 0.76 9.03
C VAL A 77 9.38 2.21 8.75
N ALA A 78 8.72 2.82 7.77
CA ALA A 78 8.84 4.25 7.51
C ALA A 78 7.48 4.93 7.54
N TRP A 79 7.47 6.19 7.96
CA TRP A 79 6.30 7.04 7.91
C TRP A 79 6.58 8.27 7.03
N ASP A 80 5.54 8.87 6.53
CA ASP A 80 5.60 10.19 5.91
C ASP A 80 5.57 11.32 6.96
N GLY A 81 5.47 12.57 6.50
CA GLY A 81 5.69 13.74 7.37
C GLY A 81 4.71 13.88 8.54
N ASP A 82 3.45 13.62 8.34
CA ASP A 82 2.38 13.67 9.33
C ASP A 82 1.99 12.30 9.88
N PHE A 83 2.70 11.23 9.43
CA PHE A 83 2.63 9.82 9.86
C PHE A 83 1.24 9.18 9.77
N ASP A 84 0.44 9.62 8.84
CA ASP A 84 -0.84 8.97 8.52
C ASP A 84 -0.66 7.75 7.60
N ARG A 85 0.51 7.64 6.93
CA ARG A 85 0.92 6.52 6.09
C ARG A 85 2.04 5.70 6.72
N CYS A 86 2.02 4.39 6.45
CA CYS A 86 2.99 3.42 6.97
C CYS A 86 3.52 2.53 5.85
N PHE A 87 4.84 2.48 5.70
CA PHE A 87 5.54 1.76 4.63
C PHE A 87 6.47 0.71 5.23
N PHE A 88 6.68 -0.38 4.49
CA PHE A 88 7.39 -1.54 4.97
C PHE A 88 8.55 -1.96 4.09
N ILE A 89 9.64 -2.37 4.73
CA ILE A 89 10.78 -3.06 4.14
C ILE A 89 10.87 -4.43 4.79
N ASP A 90 11.00 -5.49 4.00
CA ASP A 90 11.20 -6.84 4.52
C ASP A 90 12.68 -7.06 4.98
N HIS A 91 12.95 -8.19 5.62
CA HIS A 91 14.28 -8.53 6.13
C HIS A 91 15.35 -8.71 5.01
N LYS A 92 14.94 -8.81 3.74
CA LYS A 92 15.82 -8.87 2.57
C LYS A 92 16.10 -7.50 1.95
N GLY A 93 15.51 -6.43 2.51
CA GLY A 93 15.64 -5.08 1.99
C GLY A 93 14.67 -4.76 0.85
N ASN A 94 13.68 -5.60 0.58
CA ASN A 94 12.68 -5.31 -0.43
C ASN A 94 11.61 -4.37 0.13
N PHE A 95 11.21 -3.38 -0.66
CA PHE A 95 10.02 -2.57 -0.37
C PHE A 95 8.78 -3.41 -0.63
N VAL A 96 7.89 -3.47 0.35
CA VAL A 96 6.61 -4.17 0.21
C VAL A 96 5.57 -3.19 -0.30
N GLU A 97 5.09 -3.43 -1.52
CA GLU A 97 4.09 -2.56 -2.15
C GLU A 97 2.81 -2.49 -1.31
N GLY A 98 2.21 -1.28 -1.25
CA GLY A 98 0.93 -1.06 -0.59
C GLY A 98 -0.14 -2.07 -1.03
N TYR A 99 -0.11 -2.44 -2.30
CA TYR A 99 -0.94 -3.48 -2.90
C TYR A 99 -0.99 -4.79 -2.08
N TYR A 100 0.18 -5.32 -1.69
CA TYR A 100 0.27 -6.56 -0.91
C TYR A 100 -0.01 -6.33 0.57
N MET A 101 0.37 -5.17 1.10
CA MET A 101 0.11 -4.83 2.49
C MET A 101 -1.39 -4.74 2.79
N VAL A 102 -2.18 -4.17 1.87
CA VAL A 102 -3.64 -4.12 2.01
C VAL A 102 -4.24 -5.53 2.06
N ALA A 103 -3.76 -6.44 1.21
CA ALA A 103 -4.22 -7.83 1.21
C ALA A 103 -3.81 -8.59 2.49
N LEU A 104 -2.56 -8.41 2.97
CA LEU A 104 -2.08 -9.01 4.22
C LEU A 104 -2.91 -8.55 5.42
N LEU A 105 -3.17 -7.26 5.54
CA LEU A 105 -3.99 -6.73 6.63
C LEU A 105 -5.46 -7.13 6.49
N SER A 106 -5.98 -7.27 5.26
CA SER A 106 -7.32 -7.84 5.03
C SER A 106 -7.41 -9.28 5.53
N ARG A 107 -6.39 -10.12 5.31
CA ARG A 107 -6.31 -11.48 5.90
C ARG A 107 -6.36 -11.43 7.42
N TYR A 108 -5.63 -10.51 8.05
CA TYR A 108 -5.62 -10.35 9.50
C TYR A 108 -7.02 -10.06 10.05
N PHE A 109 -7.74 -9.11 9.45
CA PHE A 109 -9.09 -8.75 9.89
C PHE A 109 -10.10 -9.87 9.61
N LEU A 110 -10.11 -10.45 8.41
CA LEU A 110 -11.08 -11.47 8.03
C LEU A 110 -10.87 -12.82 8.75
N ASN A 111 -9.65 -13.12 9.19
CA ASN A 111 -9.41 -14.28 10.04
C ASN A 111 -10.00 -14.12 11.45
N ARG A 112 -10.03 -12.91 11.96
CA ARG A 112 -10.57 -12.58 13.30
C ARG A 112 -12.07 -12.28 13.28
N TYR A 113 -12.55 -11.68 12.20
CA TYR A 113 -13.92 -11.19 12.06
C TYR A 113 -14.50 -11.69 10.74
N LYS A 114 -15.24 -12.80 10.80
CA LYS A 114 -15.82 -13.44 9.61
C LYS A 114 -16.97 -12.61 9.02
N GLY A 115 -17.07 -12.60 7.68
CA GLY A 115 -18.15 -11.91 6.97
C GLY A 115 -18.03 -10.39 6.89
N GLU A 116 -16.94 -9.82 7.39
CA GLU A 116 -16.72 -8.37 7.41
C GLU A 116 -16.37 -7.82 6.03
N THR A 117 -16.58 -6.51 5.88
CA THR A 117 -16.33 -5.79 4.64
C THR A 117 -14.97 -5.09 4.67
N ILE A 118 -14.19 -5.27 3.60
CA ILE A 118 -12.92 -4.61 3.31
C ILE A 118 -13.12 -3.59 2.21
N ILE A 119 -12.66 -2.36 2.43
CA ILE A 119 -12.72 -1.28 1.43
C ILE A 119 -11.33 -1.07 0.85
N HIS A 120 -11.24 -0.90 -0.47
CA HIS A 120 -9.98 -0.62 -1.15
C HIS A 120 -10.17 0.33 -2.32
N ASP A 121 -9.09 0.99 -2.74
CA ASP A 121 -9.10 1.79 -3.96
C ASP A 121 -8.91 0.91 -5.22
N PRO A 122 -9.19 1.42 -6.43
CA PRO A 122 -9.11 0.66 -7.68
C PRO A 122 -7.70 0.18 -8.07
N ARG A 123 -6.66 0.70 -7.41
CA ARG A 123 -5.26 0.29 -7.64
C ARG A 123 -4.90 -1.00 -6.91
N VAL A 124 -5.70 -1.36 -5.88
CA VAL A 124 -5.54 -2.57 -5.06
C VAL A 124 -6.74 -3.46 -5.33
N TYR A 125 -6.65 -4.36 -6.31
CA TYR A 125 -7.86 -5.02 -6.80
C TYR A 125 -7.85 -6.54 -6.60
N TRP A 126 -7.22 -7.29 -7.47
CA TRP A 126 -7.36 -8.75 -7.48
C TRP A 126 -6.88 -9.44 -6.22
N CYS A 127 -5.76 -9.02 -5.63
CA CYS A 127 -5.27 -9.70 -4.43
C CYS A 127 -6.21 -9.51 -3.23
N VAL A 128 -6.83 -8.35 -3.07
CA VAL A 128 -7.82 -8.11 -2.01
C VAL A 128 -9.11 -8.88 -2.28
N GLN A 129 -9.58 -8.88 -3.53
CA GLN A 129 -10.76 -9.68 -3.90
C GLN A 129 -10.57 -11.16 -3.64
N LYS A 130 -9.37 -11.71 -3.96
CA LYS A 130 -9.02 -13.10 -3.65
C LYS A 130 -9.11 -13.36 -2.15
N VAL A 131 -8.44 -12.54 -1.34
CA VAL A 131 -8.42 -12.69 0.11
C VAL A 131 -9.85 -12.64 0.69
N CYS A 132 -10.67 -11.68 0.24
CA CYS A 132 -12.08 -11.59 0.67
C CYS A 132 -12.86 -12.84 0.30
N LYS A 133 -12.71 -13.32 -0.95
CA LYS A 133 -13.40 -14.54 -1.42
C LYS A 133 -13.00 -15.78 -0.63
N GLU A 134 -11.71 -15.98 -0.36
CA GLU A 134 -11.19 -17.15 0.37
C GLU A 134 -11.62 -17.17 1.83
N LEU A 135 -11.70 -16.00 2.47
CA LEU A 135 -12.01 -15.89 3.90
C LEU A 135 -13.48 -15.56 4.19
N GLY A 136 -14.32 -15.47 3.16
CA GLY A 136 -15.74 -15.20 3.30
C GLY A 136 -16.04 -13.74 3.67
N GLY A 137 -15.17 -12.81 3.31
CA GLY A 137 -15.37 -11.38 3.45
C GLY A 137 -15.99 -10.76 2.22
N ILE A 138 -16.35 -9.48 2.32
CA ILE A 138 -16.90 -8.67 1.24
C ILE A 138 -15.86 -7.63 0.82
N SER A 139 -15.55 -7.56 -0.48
CA SER A 139 -14.69 -6.54 -1.06
C SER A 139 -15.54 -5.41 -1.64
N VAL A 140 -15.28 -4.17 -1.23
CA VAL A 140 -15.97 -2.98 -1.74
C VAL A 140 -14.95 -1.97 -2.23
N GLU A 141 -15.09 -1.56 -3.46
CA GLU A 141 -14.23 -0.57 -4.10
C GLU A 141 -14.70 0.86 -3.77
N SER A 142 -13.76 1.75 -3.53
CA SER A 142 -13.99 3.16 -3.26
C SER A 142 -13.03 4.04 -4.06
N LYS A 143 -13.48 5.23 -4.44
CA LYS A 143 -12.55 6.25 -4.91
C LYS A 143 -11.50 6.54 -3.84
N GLY A 144 -10.23 6.72 -4.26
CA GLY A 144 -9.15 7.12 -3.36
C GLY A 144 -9.34 8.52 -2.77
N GLY A 145 -8.80 8.70 -1.55
CA GLY A 145 -8.89 9.94 -0.78
C GLY A 145 -9.73 9.80 0.49
N HIS A 146 -9.27 10.44 1.56
CA HIS A 146 -9.80 10.31 2.92
C HIS A 146 -11.31 10.45 3.03
N ALA A 147 -11.91 11.45 2.34
CA ALA A 147 -13.35 11.70 2.41
C ALA A 147 -14.14 10.52 1.83
N PHE A 148 -13.74 10.04 0.65
CA PHE A 148 -14.44 8.96 -0.05
C PHE A 148 -14.27 7.62 0.67
N MET A 149 -13.05 7.30 1.12
CA MET A 149 -12.79 6.08 1.88
C MET A 149 -13.60 6.05 3.17
N LYS A 150 -13.57 7.13 3.96
CA LYS A 150 -14.32 7.24 5.22
C LYS A 150 -15.84 7.21 5.02
N GLU A 151 -16.34 7.85 3.96
CA GLU A 151 -17.76 7.82 3.60
C GLU A 151 -18.20 6.40 3.23
N THR A 152 -17.46 5.72 2.33
CA THR A 152 -17.75 4.35 1.91
C THR A 152 -17.70 3.40 3.11
N MET A 153 -16.66 3.47 3.94
CA MET A 153 -16.53 2.64 5.14
C MET A 153 -17.74 2.80 6.08
N ARG A 154 -18.18 4.04 6.35
CA ARG A 154 -19.36 4.30 7.20
C ARG A 154 -20.64 3.77 6.59
N LYS A 155 -20.80 3.92 5.27
CA LYS A 155 -22.00 3.48 4.54
C LYS A 155 -22.19 1.96 4.60
N VAL A 156 -21.11 1.20 4.51
CA VAL A 156 -21.17 -0.28 4.47
C VAL A 156 -20.72 -0.94 5.77
N GLY A 157 -20.33 -0.17 6.79
CA GLY A 157 -19.85 -0.71 8.06
C GLY A 157 -18.49 -1.42 7.96
N GLY A 158 -17.65 -1.03 6.98
CA GLY A 158 -16.38 -1.70 6.71
C GLY A 158 -15.43 -1.72 7.90
N ILE A 159 -14.85 -2.88 8.21
CA ILE A 159 -13.95 -3.05 9.35
C ILE A 159 -12.59 -2.42 9.11
N TYR A 160 -12.10 -2.54 7.88
CA TYR A 160 -10.83 -2.05 7.42
C TYR A 160 -10.94 -1.49 6.02
N GLY A 161 -10.26 -0.39 5.76
CA GLY A 161 -10.15 0.20 4.44
C GLY A 161 -8.71 0.62 4.18
N ALA A 162 -8.26 0.60 2.92
CA ALA A 162 -6.92 1.03 2.61
C ALA A 162 -6.74 1.47 1.16
N GLU A 163 -5.71 2.28 0.96
CA GLU A 163 -5.26 2.75 -0.34
C GLU A 163 -3.87 2.20 -0.68
N ASN A 164 -3.59 2.06 -1.95
CA ASN A 164 -2.24 1.71 -2.43
C ASN A 164 -1.16 2.71 -1.96
N SER A 165 -1.56 3.93 -1.65
CA SER A 165 -0.69 4.98 -1.11
C SER A 165 -0.32 4.82 0.37
N ALA A 166 -0.64 3.67 0.98
CA ALA A 166 -0.35 3.29 2.36
C ALA A 166 -1.15 4.04 3.45
N HIS A 167 -2.31 4.62 3.10
CA HIS A 167 -3.31 5.00 4.10
C HIS A 167 -4.10 3.76 4.50
N HIS A 168 -4.24 3.53 5.81
CA HIS A 168 -4.96 2.41 6.38
C HIS A 168 -5.99 2.91 7.37
N PHE A 169 -7.27 2.69 7.06
CA PHE A 169 -8.43 3.18 7.79
C PHE A 169 -9.05 2.05 8.62
N PHE A 170 -9.50 2.36 9.83
CA PHE A 170 -10.01 1.35 10.75
C PHE A 170 -11.34 1.79 11.35
N ARG A 171 -12.37 0.93 11.29
CA ARG A 171 -13.68 1.17 11.91
C ARG A 171 -13.52 1.52 13.39
N ASP A 172 -12.75 0.73 14.11
CA ASP A 172 -12.55 0.88 15.55
C ASP A 172 -11.65 2.07 15.93
N PHE A 173 -11.12 2.77 14.93
CA PHE A 173 -10.46 4.07 15.06
C PHE A 173 -11.31 5.19 14.45
N SER A 174 -12.64 5.11 14.63
CA SER A 174 -13.60 6.09 14.11
C SER A 174 -13.54 6.27 12.58
N TYR A 175 -13.18 5.21 11.86
CA TYR A 175 -12.95 5.22 10.41
C TYR A 175 -11.79 6.15 9.99
N CYS A 176 -10.94 6.54 10.92
CA CYS A 176 -9.74 7.31 10.61
C CYS A 176 -8.60 6.39 10.18
N ASP A 177 -7.70 6.97 9.42
CA ASP A 177 -6.42 6.37 9.07
C ASP A 177 -5.38 6.55 10.17
N SER A 178 -4.38 5.70 10.15
CA SER A 178 -3.27 5.76 11.09
C SER A 178 -2.06 5.01 10.52
N GLY A 179 -0.91 5.65 10.49
CA GLY A 179 0.36 4.98 10.21
C GLY A 179 0.93 4.21 11.42
N MET A 180 0.36 4.40 12.62
CA MET A 180 0.85 3.70 13.83
C MET A 180 0.23 2.31 14.04
N ILE A 181 -0.95 2.05 13.51
CA ILE A 181 -1.65 0.77 13.71
C ILE A 181 -1.11 -0.34 12.81
N PRO A 182 -0.85 -0.12 11.50
CA PRO A 182 -0.49 -1.19 10.56
C PRO A 182 0.77 -1.96 10.98
N TRP A 183 1.84 -1.27 11.35
CA TRP A 183 3.11 -1.93 11.68
C TRP A 183 3.01 -2.76 12.97
N LEU A 184 2.19 -2.36 13.93
CA LEU A 184 1.91 -3.15 15.14
C LEU A 184 1.19 -4.45 14.77
N ILE A 185 0.21 -4.39 13.86
CA ILE A 185 -0.49 -5.57 13.36
C ILE A 185 0.47 -6.49 12.62
N VAL A 186 1.32 -5.95 11.75
CA VAL A 186 2.34 -6.73 11.01
C VAL A 186 3.31 -7.41 11.98
N ALA A 187 3.80 -6.69 13.00
CA ALA A 187 4.68 -7.25 14.04
C ALA A 187 3.99 -8.39 14.81
N GLN A 188 2.69 -8.27 15.10
CA GLN A 188 1.93 -9.36 15.71
C GLN A 188 1.78 -10.54 14.76
N ILE A 189 1.49 -10.34 13.47
CA ILE A 189 1.39 -11.42 12.48
C ILE A 189 2.72 -12.20 12.42
N ILE A 190 3.85 -11.53 12.26
CA ILE A 190 5.18 -12.13 12.25
C ILE A 190 5.42 -12.93 13.54
N SER A 191 5.02 -12.39 14.68
CA SER A 191 5.19 -13.04 15.98
C SER A 191 4.33 -14.29 16.14
N GLU A 192 3.08 -14.28 15.66
CA GLU A 192 2.15 -15.40 15.76
C GLU A 192 2.45 -16.51 14.76
N THR A 193 2.82 -16.19 13.52
CA THR A 193 3.06 -17.16 12.45
C THR A 193 4.47 -17.73 12.44
N ASN A 194 5.46 -16.99 12.94
CA ASN A 194 6.90 -17.21 12.76
C ASN A 194 7.35 -17.09 11.29
N GLU A 195 6.56 -16.51 10.43
CA GLU A 195 6.90 -16.19 9.05
C GLU A 195 7.44 -14.77 8.98
N SER A 196 8.47 -14.55 8.16
CA SER A 196 8.95 -13.20 7.85
C SER A 196 7.94 -12.44 7.00
N LEU A 197 8.03 -11.10 6.99
CA LEU A 197 7.17 -10.27 6.14
C LEU A 197 7.28 -10.67 4.65
N TYR A 198 8.48 -11.04 4.18
CA TYR A 198 8.70 -11.58 2.84
C TYR A 198 7.85 -12.83 2.57
N GLU A 199 7.84 -13.81 3.48
CA GLU A 199 7.07 -15.05 3.33
C GLU A 199 5.57 -14.77 3.35
N LEU A 200 5.10 -13.88 4.23
CA LEU A 200 3.69 -13.51 4.38
C LEU A 200 3.05 -12.89 3.13
N VAL A 201 3.86 -12.24 2.25
CA VAL A 201 3.35 -11.63 1.01
C VAL A 201 3.76 -12.39 -0.24
N SER A 202 4.67 -13.36 -0.16
CA SER A 202 5.28 -14.01 -1.32
C SER A 202 4.30 -14.78 -2.21
N ASP A 203 3.23 -15.33 -1.66
CA ASP A 203 2.18 -16.00 -2.42
C ASP A 203 1.38 -14.99 -3.26
N LEU A 204 1.07 -13.82 -2.69
CA LEU A 204 0.38 -12.74 -3.40
C LEU A 204 1.25 -12.13 -4.50
N GLU A 205 2.55 -11.92 -4.23
CA GLU A 205 3.51 -11.42 -5.23
C GLU A 205 3.68 -12.37 -6.42
N LYS A 206 3.60 -13.68 -6.19
CA LYS A 206 3.65 -14.69 -7.25
C LYS A 206 2.37 -14.73 -8.05
N GLU A 207 1.23 -14.66 -7.37
CA GLU A 207 -0.08 -14.81 -8.01
C GLU A 207 -0.56 -13.53 -8.69
N PHE A 208 -0.19 -12.37 -8.13
CA PHE A 208 -0.58 -11.05 -8.66
C PHE A 208 0.62 -10.10 -8.76
N PRO A 209 1.56 -10.35 -9.70
CA PRO A 209 2.62 -9.38 -9.95
C PRO A 209 2.04 -8.01 -10.27
N CYS A 210 2.57 -6.95 -9.65
CA CYS A 210 2.13 -5.58 -9.89
C CYS A 210 3.31 -4.66 -10.26
N SER A 211 2.99 -3.54 -10.92
CA SER A 211 3.99 -2.57 -11.37
C SER A 211 4.46 -1.61 -10.27
N GLY A 212 3.76 -1.57 -9.13
CA GLY A 212 3.78 -0.40 -8.27
C GLY A 212 3.15 0.83 -8.95
N GLU A 213 3.24 2.00 -8.30
CA GLU A 213 2.74 3.25 -8.89
C GLU A 213 3.83 3.89 -9.77
N ILE A 214 3.50 4.16 -11.03
CA ILE A 214 4.37 4.80 -12.01
C ILE A 214 3.81 6.18 -12.36
N ASN A 215 4.60 7.23 -12.19
CA ASN A 215 4.23 8.59 -12.52
C ASN A 215 4.66 8.92 -13.96
N LEU A 216 3.70 9.21 -14.82
CA LEU A 216 3.91 9.52 -16.24
C LEU A 216 3.57 11.00 -16.49
N PRO A 217 4.54 11.86 -16.85
CA PRO A 217 4.24 13.23 -17.22
C PRO A 217 3.22 13.30 -18.35
N ALA A 218 2.22 14.17 -18.22
CA ALA A 218 1.19 14.37 -19.23
C ALA A 218 0.71 15.83 -19.24
N SER A 219 0.89 16.51 -20.38
CA SER A 219 0.46 17.92 -20.53
C SER A 219 -1.05 18.07 -20.68
N HIS A 220 -1.71 17.05 -21.26
CA HIS A 220 -3.16 17.02 -21.52
C HIS A 220 -3.76 15.70 -21.01
N VAL A 221 -3.82 15.54 -19.67
CA VAL A 221 -4.21 14.30 -18.98
C VAL A 221 -5.52 13.72 -19.50
N ASP A 222 -6.59 14.53 -19.60
CA ASP A 222 -7.91 14.05 -20.05
C ASP A 222 -7.87 13.51 -21.49
N ARG A 223 -7.15 14.20 -22.38
CA ARG A 223 -6.98 13.76 -23.77
C ARG A 223 -6.25 12.43 -23.87
N VAL A 224 -5.16 12.29 -23.08
CA VAL A 224 -4.37 11.06 -23.04
C VAL A 224 -5.22 9.90 -22.50
N MET A 225 -5.96 10.12 -21.42
CA MET A 225 -6.84 9.09 -20.84
C MET A 225 -7.92 8.65 -21.83
N GLN A 226 -8.59 9.60 -22.55
CA GLN A 226 -9.55 9.29 -23.58
C GLN A 226 -8.94 8.51 -24.76
N ALA A 227 -7.71 8.85 -25.16
CA ALA A 227 -7.00 8.14 -26.22
C ALA A 227 -6.69 6.69 -25.81
N VAL A 228 -6.25 6.47 -24.56
CA VAL A 228 -6.00 5.12 -24.00
C VAL A 228 -7.31 4.32 -23.97
N GLU A 229 -8.38 4.89 -23.44
CA GLU A 229 -9.67 4.22 -23.38
C GLU A 229 -10.13 3.80 -24.77
N LYS A 230 -10.10 4.72 -25.75
CA LYS A 230 -10.49 4.43 -27.14
C LYS A 230 -9.66 3.31 -27.79
N GLU A 231 -8.36 3.28 -27.53
CA GLU A 231 -7.45 2.28 -28.12
C GLU A 231 -7.70 0.89 -27.55
N TYR A 232 -7.86 0.79 -26.23
CA TYR A 232 -7.91 -0.50 -25.54
C TYR A 232 -9.34 -1.01 -25.26
N ALA A 233 -10.39 -0.18 -25.41
CA ALA A 233 -11.76 -0.54 -25.05
C ALA A 233 -12.30 -1.79 -25.74
N LYS A 234 -11.91 -2.03 -27.00
CA LYS A 234 -12.38 -3.17 -27.79
C LYS A 234 -11.95 -4.53 -27.23
N ASP A 235 -10.83 -4.57 -26.50
CA ASP A 235 -10.24 -5.79 -25.96
C ASP A 235 -10.49 -5.93 -24.45
N ALA A 236 -11.02 -4.89 -23.80
CA ALA A 236 -11.32 -4.90 -22.37
C ALA A 236 -12.57 -5.72 -22.05
N LYS A 237 -12.52 -6.55 -21.02
CA LYS A 237 -13.66 -7.27 -20.46
C LYS A 237 -14.52 -6.38 -19.57
N GLU A 238 -13.87 -5.45 -18.88
CA GLU A 238 -14.54 -4.49 -17.99
C GLU A 238 -13.81 -3.14 -18.06
N ILE A 239 -14.58 -2.06 -18.02
CA ILE A 239 -14.08 -0.67 -17.95
C ILE A 239 -14.75 0.00 -16.77
N GLN A 240 -13.96 0.67 -15.94
CA GLN A 240 -14.41 1.33 -14.71
C GLN A 240 -13.91 2.78 -14.68
N HIS A 241 -14.74 3.67 -14.08
CA HIS A 241 -14.42 5.08 -13.89
C HIS A 241 -14.58 5.52 -12.42
N ILE A 242 -14.33 4.63 -11.46
CA ILE A 242 -14.48 4.90 -10.02
C ILE A 242 -13.44 5.91 -9.55
N ASP A 243 -12.17 5.71 -9.92
CA ASP A 243 -11.07 6.65 -9.67
C ASP A 243 -10.12 6.66 -10.86
N GLY A 244 -10.44 7.49 -11.86
CA GLY A 244 -9.78 7.49 -13.15
C GLY A 244 -10.30 6.41 -14.07
N LEU A 245 -9.44 5.83 -14.92
CA LEU A 245 -9.75 4.80 -15.91
C LEU A 245 -9.17 3.46 -15.45
N GLY A 246 -10.03 2.53 -15.07
CA GLY A 246 -9.67 1.13 -14.82
C GLY A 246 -10.09 0.26 -15.99
N MET A 247 -9.21 -0.61 -16.49
CA MET A 247 -9.51 -1.54 -17.57
C MET A 247 -9.01 -2.94 -17.24
N ASP A 248 -9.90 -3.94 -17.31
CA ASP A 248 -9.63 -5.35 -17.03
C ASP A 248 -9.74 -6.18 -18.32
N PHE A 249 -8.70 -6.97 -18.61
CA PHE A 249 -8.61 -7.85 -19.79
C PHE A 249 -8.64 -9.34 -19.41
N GLY A 250 -8.82 -9.63 -18.10
CA GLY A 250 -8.87 -10.98 -17.54
C GLY A 250 -7.53 -11.48 -17.03
N GLU A 251 -6.46 -11.47 -17.84
CA GLU A 251 -5.12 -11.88 -17.45
C GLU A 251 -4.25 -10.72 -16.94
N TRP A 252 -4.64 -9.51 -17.25
CA TRP A 252 -4.01 -8.28 -16.81
C TRP A 252 -5.03 -7.16 -16.70
N ARG A 253 -4.76 -6.19 -15.88
CA ARG A 253 -5.56 -4.97 -15.75
C ARG A 253 -4.65 -3.79 -15.39
N PHE A 254 -5.17 -2.58 -15.65
CA PHE A 254 -4.52 -1.37 -15.20
C PHE A 254 -5.52 -0.33 -14.66
N ASN A 255 -4.99 0.63 -13.94
CA ASN A 255 -5.66 1.85 -13.55
C ASN A 255 -4.79 3.06 -13.94
N LEU A 256 -5.41 4.05 -14.58
CA LEU A 256 -4.84 5.36 -14.86
C LEU A 256 -5.61 6.42 -14.12
N ARG A 257 -4.91 7.27 -13.36
CA ARG A 257 -5.52 8.36 -12.61
C ARG A 257 -4.76 9.66 -12.82
N ALA A 258 -5.50 10.77 -13.01
CA ALA A 258 -4.92 12.10 -12.97
C ALA A 258 -4.34 12.40 -11.58
N SER A 259 -3.17 13.02 -11.51
CA SER A 259 -2.71 13.64 -10.27
C SER A 259 -3.50 14.91 -10.00
N ASN A 260 -3.87 15.14 -8.75
CA ASN A 260 -4.59 16.37 -8.36
C ASN A 260 -3.66 17.58 -8.20
N THR A 261 -2.35 17.35 -8.10
CA THR A 261 -1.37 18.37 -7.71
C THR A 261 -0.31 18.62 -8.77
N GLU A 262 -0.13 17.71 -9.72
CA GLU A 262 0.94 17.75 -10.71
C GLU A 262 0.42 17.36 -12.10
N PRO A 263 1.00 17.85 -13.20
CA PRO A 263 0.61 17.49 -14.56
C PRO A 263 1.13 16.10 -14.93
N LEU A 264 0.59 15.07 -14.31
CA LEU A 264 0.97 13.68 -14.54
C LEU A 264 -0.20 12.71 -14.38
N ILE A 265 -0.04 11.55 -15.01
CA ILE A 265 -0.91 10.38 -14.85
C ILE A 265 -0.20 9.39 -13.95
N ARG A 266 -0.92 8.87 -12.96
CA ARG A 266 -0.49 7.76 -12.11
C ARG A 266 -0.98 6.48 -12.73
N PHE A 267 -0.05 5.58 -13.01
CA PHE A 267 -0.30 4.31 -13.67
C PHE A 267 0.02 3.16 -12.71
N ASN A 268 -0.92 2.26 -12.54
CA ASN A 268 -0.78 1.01 -11.79
C ASN A 268 -1.27 -0.15 -12.67
N MET A 269 -0.58 -1.27 -12.61
CA MET A 269 -0.89 -2.44 -13.40
C MET A 269 -0.63 -3.72 -12.60
N GLU A 270 -1.42 -4.76 -12.87
CA GLU A 270 -1.26 -6.09 -12.28
C GLU A 270 -1.56 -7.19 -13.30
N THR A 271 -1.01 -8.38 -13.09
CA THR A 271 -1.25 -9.57 -13.90
C THR A 271 -1.57 -10.79 -13.03
N ARG A 272 -2.11 -11.84 -13.64
CA ARG A 272 -2.35 -13.13 -12.96
C ARG A 272 -1.14 -14.05 -13.18
N GLY A 273 -0.17 -14.00 -12.25
CA GLY A 273 1.01 -14.87 -12.21
C GLY A 273 2.06 -14.64 -13.30
N ASP A 274 1.82 -13.76 -14.26
CA ASP A 274 2.70 -13.57 -15.42
C ASP A 274 3.47 -12.24 -15.36
N LYS A 275 4.72 -12.32 -14.88
CA LYS A 275 5.63 -11.16 -14.83
C LYS A 275 6.10 -10.71 -16.21
N LEU A 276 6.20 -11.61 -17.19
CA LEU A 276 6.61 -11.24 -18.55
C LEU A 276 5.50 -10.44 -19.24
N LEU A 277 4.25 -10.89 -19.08
CA LEU A 277 3.08 -10.15 -19.56
C LEU A 277 2.97 -8.77 -18.89
N LEU A 278 3.26 -8.68 -17.57
CA LEU A 278 3.29 -7.41 -16.85
C LEU A 278 4.26 -6.43 -17.54
N GLU A 279 5.50 -6.85 -17.77
CA GLU A 279 6.52 -5.99 -18.37
C GLU A 279 6.18 -5.62 -19.83
N GLU A 280 5.65 -6.57 -20.61
CA GLU A 280 5.22 -6.33 -22.00
C GLU A 280 4.11 -5.26 -22.05
N LYS A 281 3.01 -5.46 -21.29
CA LYS A 281 1.86 -4.56 -21.34
C LYS A 281 2.16 -3.22 -20.70
N LYS A 282 2.92 -3.20 -19.60
CA LYS A 282 3.43 -1.97 -18.97
C LYS A 282 4.18 -1.11 -20.00
N LYS A 283 5.15 -1.71 -20.70
CA LYS A 283 5.92 -1.00 -21.73
C LYS A 283 5.03 -0.45 -22.84
N ALA A 284 4.12 -1.27 -23.38
CA ALA A 284 3.22 -0.88 -24.46
C ALA A 284 2.33 0.32 -24.08
N ILE A 285 1.72 0.29 -22.87
CA ILE A 285 0.87 1.39 -22.40
C ILE A 285 1.69 2.66 -22.15
N MET A 286 2.87 2.54 -21.54
CA MET A 286 3.74 3.71 -21.29
C MET A 286 4.21 4.35 -22.60
N GLU A 287 4.57 3.56 -23.61
CA GLU A 287 4.93 4.07 -24.94
C GLU A 287 3.72 4.73 -25.63
N PHE A 288 2.53 4.13 -25.54
CA PHE A 288 1.32 4.73 -26.08
C PHE A 288 1.03 6.09 -25.42
N ILE A 289 1.04 6.17 -24.08
CA ILE A 289 0.83 7.43 -23.34
C ILE A 289 1.87 8.49 -23.75
N LYS A 290 3.13 8.10 -23.87
CA LYS A 290 4.21 9.03 -24.30
C LYS A 290 3.95 9.61 -25.70
N ASN A 291 3.39 8.82 -26.60
CA ASN A 291 3.10 9.25 -27.98
C ASN A 291 1.83 10.12 -28.10
N GLN A 292 1.00 10.20 -27.04
CA GLN A 292 -0.18 11.06 -26.98
C GLN A 292 0.10 12.44 -26.35
N ASN A 293 1.22 12.63 -25.69
CA ASN A 293 1.68 13.90 -25.14
C ASN A 293 2.28 14.82 -26.21
#